data_9f97528c27e9e0bd24bc46dee67d0b14
#
_entry.id   9f97528c27e9e0bd24bc46dee67d0b14
#
_cell.length_a   1.000
_cell.length_b   1.000
_cell.length_c   1.000
_cell.angle_alpha   90.00
_cell.angle_beta   90.00
_cell.angle_gamma   90.00
#
_symmetry.space_group_name_H-M   'P 1'
#
loop_
_entity.id
_entity.type
_entity.pdbx_description
1 polymer ?
#
loop_
_entity_poly.entity_id
_entity_poly.type
_entity_poly.pdbx_seq_one_letter_code
_entity_poly.pdbx_strand_id
1 'polypeptide(L)'
;DRHQPDTTFNIELKNGRSEIFETEKTGIYFFPTNPDKQLGPVLLRMDHGFPKISMHKQMLEALRYITSAAEYKQLSLYEDPKTAVDSFWLATAGHEDRALELIRSYYSRVENANKLYTSYTDGWKTDRGMIYIVIGKPDMVFRSFEQEVWIYGEYDDPGALRFYFDKIHNPFTDNDYMLVRDPEYKMIWYQYVQNWRR
;
A
#
# COMPACT_ATOMS: atom_id res chain seq x y z
N ASP A 1 -5.33 -6.33 -22.45
CA ASP A 1 -4.03 -5.74 -22.84
C ASP A 1 -2.92 -6.70 -22.45
N ARG A 2 -2.04 -7.05 -23.41
CA ARG A 2 -0.86 -7.86 -23.10
C ARG A 2 0.15 -6.93 -22.41
N HIS A 3 0.53 -7.27 -21.18
CA HIS A 3 1.61 -6.57 -20.48
C HIS A 3 2.90 -6.77 -21.26
N GLN A 4 3.48 -5.69 -21.79
CA GLN A 4 4.74 -5.73 -22.48
C GLN A 4 5.87 -5.61 -21.45
N PRO A 5 6.84 -6.54 -21.45
CA PRO A 5 7.98 -6.44 -20.55
C PRO A 5 8.97 -5.36 -21.03
N ASP A 6 9.55 -4.64 -20.08
CA ASP A 6 10.62 -3.67 -20.36
C ASP A 6 11.88 -4.37 -20.85
N THR A 7 12.13 -5.58 -20.36
CA THR A 7 13.31 -6.41 -20.70
C THR A 7 12.97 -7.88 -20.60
N THR A 8 13.55 -8.69 -21.46
CA THR A 8 13.46 -10.15 -21.40
C THR A 8 14.85 -10.78 -21.29
N PHE A 9 14.94 -11.88 -20.56
CA PHE A 9 16.16 -12.69 -20.47
C PHE A 9 15.79 -14.17 -20.39
N ASN A 10 16.73 -15.03 -20.78
CA ASN A 10 16.50 -16.47 -20.76
C ASN A 10 17.21 -17.11 -19.56
N ILE A 11 16.52 -18.00 -18.88
CA ILE A 11 17.08 -18.86 -17.83
C ILE A 11 17.07 -20.29 -18.31
N GLU A 12 18.24 -20.90 -18.39
CA GLU A 12 18.34 -22.34 -18.68
C GLU A 12 17.98 -23.14 -17.42
N LEU A 13 17.13 -24.15 -17.60
CA LEU A 13 16.81 -25.12 -16.57
C LEU A 13 17.48 -26.46 -16.88
N LYS A 14 18.39 -26.87 -16.00
CA LYS A 14 19.02 -28.21 -16.05
C LYS A 14 18.42 -29.07 -14.93
N ASN A 15 17.69 -30.14 -15.28
CA ASN A 15 16.99 -31.00 -14.33
C ASN A 15 16.02 -30.24 -13.40
N GLY A 16 15.31 -29.23 -13.92
CA GLY A 16 14.37 -28.41 -13.17
C GLY A 16 14.99 -27.35 -12.24
N ARG A 17 16.30 -27.11 -12.36
CA ARG A 17 17.03 -26.10 -11.59
C ARG A 17 17.72 -25.10 -12.51
N SER A 18 17.67 -23.84 -12.18
CA SER A 18 18.48 -22.79 -12.81
C SER A 18 19.79 -22.61 -12.06
N GLU A 19 20.75 -21.96 -12.70
CA GLU A 19 21.83 -21.29 -11.96
C GLU A 19 21.27 -20.13 -11.14
N ILE A 20 22.05 -19.70 -10.13
CA ILE A 20 21.69 -18.53 -9.33
C ILE A 20 21.75 -17.30 -10.25
N PHE A 21 20.69 -16.54 -10.28
CA PHE A 21 20.65 -15.25 -10.98
C PHE A 21 20.27 -14.14 -9.97
N GLU A 22 20.82 -12.97 -10.20
CA GLU A 22 20.53 -11.78 -9.40
C GLU A 22 19.53 -10.88 -10.13
N THR A 23 18.55 -10.39 -9.38
CA THR A 23 17.65 -9.36 -9.87
C THR A 23 18.24 -7.99 -9.56
N GLU A 24 18.55 -7.17 -10.57
CA GLU A 24 19.23 -5.88 -10.35
C GLU A 24 18.24 -4.74 -10.06
N LYS A 25 17.08 -4.73 -10.71
CA LYS A 25 16.10 -3.65 -10.64
C LYS A 25 14.88 -4.03 -9.80
N THR A 26 14.31 -3.07 -9.08
CA THR A 26 12.99 -3.22 -8.47
C THR A 26 11.94 -3.43 -9.55
N GLY A 27 10.96 -4.30 -9.30
CA GLY A 27 9.92 -4.59 -10.26
C GLY A 27 9.40 -6.02 -10.19
N ILE A 28 8.68 -6.39 -11.24
CA ILE A 28 8.04 -7.69 -11.40
C ILE A 28 8.88 -8.53 -12.34
N TYR A 29 9.31 -9.69 -11.88
CA TYR A 29 9.96 -10.73 -12.68
C TYR A 29 8.97 -11.87 -12.87
N PHE A 30 8.48 -12.00 -14.08
CA PHE A 30 7.52 -13.03 -14.46
C PHE A 30 8.20 -14.13 -15.28
N PHE A 31 8.01 -15.40 -14.89
CA PHE A 31 8.61 -16.57 -15.52
C PHE A 31 7.51 -17.41 -16.17
N PRO A 32 7.11 -17.12 -17.42
CA PRO A 32 6.01 -17.81 -18.04
C PRO A 32 6.37 -19.30 -18.27
N THR A 33 5.61 -20.19 -17.68
CA THR A 33 5.68 -21.63 -17.94
C THR A 33 4.79 -22.05 -19.12
N ASN A 34 3.79 -21.22 -19.43
CA ASN A 34 2.94 -21.35 -20.59
C ASN A 34 2.65 -19.93 -21.15
N PRO A 35 3.34 -19.54 -22.23
CA PRO A 35 3.19 -18.22 -22.83
C PRO A 35 1.76 -17.88 -23.27
N ASP A 36 1.01 -18.89 -23.74
CA ASP A 36 -0.36 -18.69 -24.22
C ASP A 36 -1.35 -18.39 -23.09
N LYS A 37 -1.09 -18.91 -21.88
CA LYS A 37 -1.95 -18.75 -20.71
C LYS A 37 -1.49 -17.65 -19.75
N GLN A 38 -0.35 -17.04 -20.00
CA GLN A 38 0.28 -16.07 -19.07
C GLN A 38 0.37 -16.62 -17.63
N LEU A 39 0.66 -17.91 -17.48
CA LEU A 39 0.81 -18.58 -16.20
C LEU A 39 2.30 -18.84 -15.92
N GLY A 40 2.71 -18.62 -14.68
CA GLY A 40 4.07 -18.90 -14.23
C GLY A 40 4.39 -18.25 -12.90
N PRO A 41 5.53 -18.62 -12.30
CA PRO A 41 6.01 -17.98 -11.09
C PRO A 41 6.26 -16.48 -11.27
N VAL A 42 6.01 -15.72 -10.21
CA VAL A 42 6.27 -14.28 -10.13
C VAL A 42 7.17 -14.01 -8.94
N LEU A 43 8.22 -13.22 -9.18
CA LEU A 43 9.08 -12.68 -8.14
C LEU A 43 8.91 -11.15 -8.13
N LEU A 44 8.59 -10.61 -6.98
CA LEU A 44 8.55 -9.16 -6.76
C LEU A 44 9.83 -8.74 -6.05
N ARG A 45 10.62 -7.89 -6.71
CA ARG A 45 11.74 -7.22 -6.07
C ARG A 45 11.31 -5.83 -5.62
N MET A 46 11.23 -5.65 -4.33
CA MET A 46 10.86 -4.40 -3.69
C MET A 46 12.11 -3.56 -3.36
N ASP A 47 11.90 -2.29 -3.01
CA ASP A 47 12.96 -1.39 -2.58
C ASP A 47 13.71 -1.91 -1.34
N HIS A 48 14.96 -1.43 -1.18
CA HIS A 48 15.77 -1.78 -0.03
C HIS A 48 15.08 -1.36 1.28
N GLY A 49 15.05 -2.29 2.23
CA GLY A 49 14.41 -2.09 3.53
C GLY A 49 12.94 -2.50 3.60
N PHE A 50 12.30 -2.80 2.45
CA PHE A 50 10.94 -3.33 2.45
C PHE A 50 10.78 -4.49 3.46
N PRO A 51 9.69 -4.54 4.23
CA PRO A 51 8.45 -3.74 4.17
C PRO A 51 8.50 -2.38 4.88
N LYS A 52 9.61 -2.03 5.53
CA LYS A 52 9.78 -0.74 6.20
C LYS A 52 9.94 0.38 5.19
N ILE A 53 9.40 1.55 5.54
CA ILE A 53 9.71 2.80 4.85
C ILE A 53 10.87 3.46 5.59
N SER A 54 12.05 3.45 4.98
CA SER A 54 13.27 4.05 5.53
C SER A 54 13.70 5.33 4.81
N MET A 55 13.25 5.54 3.58
CA MET A 55 13.57 6.73 2.81
C MET A 55 12.57 7.85 3.10
N HIS A 56 13.06 9.04 3.45
CA HIS A 56 12.22 10.19 3.77
C HIS A 56 11.30 10.60 2.61
N LYS A 57 11.71 10.35 1.36
CA LYS A 57 10.84 10.54 0.19
C LYS A 57 9.59 9.68 0.25
N GLN A 58 9.73 8.39 0.57
CA GLN A 58 8.60 7.48 0.72
C GLN A 58 7.73 7.87 1.92
N MET A 59 8.37 8.33 3.01
CA MET A 59 7.64 8.86 4.17
C MET A 59 6.77 10.05 3.79
N LEU A 60 7.32 11.01 3.04
CA LEU A 60 6.58 12.15 2.51
C LEU A 60 5.44 11.71 1.58
N GLU A 61 5.70 10.78 0.68
CA GLU A 61 4.69 10.25 -0.24
C GLU A 61 3.49 9.64 0.50
N ALA A 62 3.72 8.94 1.60
CA ALA A 62 2.65 8.33 2.39
C ALA A 62 1.77 9.37 3.11
N LEU A 63 2.27 10.58 3.40
CA LEU A 63 1.48 11.65 4.03
C LEU A 63 0.30 12.13 3.17
N ARG A 64 0.26 11.78 1.87
CA ARG A 64 -0.86 12.13 0.97
C ARG A 64 -2.23 11.71 1.49
N TYR A 65 -2.29 10.67 2.32
CA TYR A 65 -3.56 10.15 2.84
C TYR A 65 -4.14 10.97 3.98
N ILE A 66 -3.32 11.76 4.66
CA ILE A 66 -3.73 12.58 5.80
C ILE A 66 -3.51 14.08 5.60
N THR A 67 -3.15 14.48 4.39
CA THR A 67 -2.98 15.88 3.97
C THR A 67 -4.02 16.28 2.93
N SER A 68 -4.35 17.55 2.87
CA SER A 68 -5.04 18.11 1.71
C SER A 68 -4.10 18.20 0.50
N ALA A 69 -4.67 18.30 -0.70
CA ALA A 69 -3.86 18.47 -1.91
C ALA A 69 -2.96 19.73 -1.87
N ALA A 70 -3.45 20.82 -1.26
CA ALA A 70 -2.69 22.04 -1.10
C ALA A 70 -1.52 21.87 -0.13
N GLU A 71 -1.75 21.24 1.03
CA GLU A 71 -0.70 20.93 2.01
C GLU A 71 0.34 19.99 1.42
N TYR A 72 -0.09 18.90 0.78
CA TYR A 72 0.83 17.96 0.14
C TYR A 72 1.71 18.65 -0.90
N LYS A 73 1.12 19.54 -1.72
CA LYS A 73 1.87 20.35 -2.68
C LYS A 73 2.91 21.23 -2.00
N GLN A 74 2.56 21.88 -0.88
CA GLN A 74 3.52 22.71 -0.13
C GLN A 74 4.65 21.86 0.46
N LEU A 75 4.34 20.70 1.06
CA LEU A 75 5.34 19.77 1.56
C LEU A 75 6.28 19.25 0.47
N SER A 76 5.77 19.07 -0.74
CA SER A 76 6.56 18.62 -1.89
C SER A 76 7.50 19.67 -2.46
N LEU A 77 7.39 20.95 -2.03
CA LEU A 77 8.31 22.04 -2.42
C LEU A 77 9.57 22.09 -1.56
N TYR A 78 9.61 21.36 -0.44
CA TYR A 78 10.85 21.29 0.35
C TYR A 78 11.93 20.55 -0.44
N GLU A 79 13.12 21.11 -0.43
CA GLU A 79 14.28 20.52 -1.10
C GLU A 79 14.69 19.20 -0.43
N ASP A 80 14.61 19.16 0.91
CA ASP A 80 14.87 17.94 1.69
C ASP A 80 13.55 17.31 2.18
N PRO A 81 13.21 16.09 1.74
CA PRO A 81 12.02 15.38 2.19
C PRO A 81 11.96 15.12 3.69
N LYS A 82 13.12 15.00 4.37
CA LYS A 82 13.16 14.85 5.84
C LYS A 82 12.58 16.07 6.52
N THR A 83 13.04 17.25 6.12
CA THR A 83 12.55 18.52 6.67
C THR A 83 11.04 18.70 6.45
N ALA A 84 10.52 18.27 5.28
CA ALA A 84 9.08 18.29 5.01
C ALA A 84 8.30 17.40 5.98
N VAL A 85 8.76 16.16 6.20
CA VAL A 85 8.13 15.20 7.11
C VAL A 85 8.16 15.69 8.55
N ASP A 86 9.31 16.16 9.02
CA ASP A 86 9.48 16.69 10.38
C ASP A 86 8.59 17.91 10.61
N SER A 87 8.56 18.84 9.65
CA SER A 87 7.71 20.04 9.70
C SER A 87 6.23 19.69 9.80
N PHE A 88 5.75 18.74 9.01
CA PHE A 88 4.36 18.30 9.05
C PHE A 88 3.99 17.73 10.43
N TRP A 89 4.80 16.81 10.96
CA TRP A 89 4.48 16.15 12.21
C TRP A 89 4.60 17.08 13.42
N LEU A 90 5.59 17.97 13.44
CA LEU A 90 5.72 18.98 14.49
C LEU A 90 4.56 19.97 14.48
N ALA A 91 4.13 20.43 13.30
CA ALA A 91 2.97 21.32 13.17
C ALA A 91 1.66 20.61 13.59
N THR A 92 1.54 19.31 13.32
CA THR A 92 0.37 18.50 13.68
C THR A 92 0.31 18.21 15.18
N ALA A 93 1.44 17.88 15.78
CA ALA A 93 1.52 17.42 17.18
C ALA A 93 1.64 18.56 18.19
N GLY A 94 2.22 19.70 17.80
CA GLY A 94 2.50 20.84 18.64
C GLY A 94 3.75 20.72 19.52
N HIS A 95 4.26 19.52 19.77
CA HIS A 95 5.52 19.25 20.50
C HIS A 95 6.18 17.93 20.07
N GLU A 96 7.48 17.80 20.34
CA GLU A 96 8.32 16.73 19.80
C GLU A 96 7.90 15.33 20.26
N ASP A 97 7.62 15.12 21.54
CA ASP A 97 7.28 13.78 22.06
C ASP A 97 6.05 13.21 21.37
N ARG A 98 5.01 14.05 21.21
CA ARG A 98 3.80 13.66 20.51
C ARG A 98 4.05 13.43 19.02
N ALA A 99 4.89 14.26 18.39
CA ALA A 99 5.28 14.07 16.99
C ALA A 99 5.93 12.69 16.79
N LEU A 100 6.83 12.30 17.69
CA LEU A 100 7.49 10.97 17.65
C LEU A 100 6.48 9.82 17.82
N GLU A 101 5.49 9.96 18.70
CA GLU A 101 4.42 8.97 18.88
C GLU A 101 3.57 8.81 17.59
N LEU A 102 3.16 9.93 17.00
CA LEU A 102 2.38 9.95 15.77
C LEU A 102 3.19 9.36 14.59
N ILE A 103 4.45 9.72 14.44
CA ILE A 103 5.37 9.17 13.44
C ILE A 103 5.44 7.64 13.58
N ARG A 104 5.73 7.14 14.78
CA ARG A 104 5.83 5.70 15.03
C ARG A 104 4.51 4.98 14.70
N SER A 105 3.39 5.52 15.16
CA SER A 105 2.08 4.94 14.93
C SER A 105 1.73 4.91 13.43
N TYR A 106 1.91 6.04 12.74
CA TYR A 106 1.57 6.16 11.33
C TYR A 106 2.43 5.24 10.45
N TYR A 107 3.74 5.32 10.58
CA TYR A 107 4.63 4.51 9.73
C TYR A 107 4.64 3.02 10.10
N SER A 108 4.29 2.65 11.34
CA SER A 108 3.98 1.25 11.67
C SER A 108 2.77 0.74 10.89
N ARG A 109 1.73 1.56 10.69
CA ARG A 109 0.60 1.17 9.83
C ARG A 109 1.00 1.08 8.36
N VAL A 110 1.86 1.96 7.88
CA VAL A 110 2.39 1.90 6.52
C VAL A 110 3.21 0.62 6.30
N GLU A 111 4.09 0.27 7.26
CA GLU A 111 4.84 -1.00 7.23
C GLU A 111 3.91 -2.22 7.24
N ASN A 112 2.89 -2.22 8.09
CA ASN A 112 1.92 -3.31 8.14
C ASN A 112 1.08 -3.38 6.85
N ALA A 113 0.72 -2.25 6.25
CA ALA A 113 0.08 -2.24 4.95
C ALA A 113 0.95 -2.89 3.88
N ASN A 114 2.27 -2.64 3.89
CA ASN A 114 3.21 -3.33 3.02
C ASN A 114 3.24 -4.84 3.25
N LYS A 115 3.23 -5.29 4.50
CA LYS A 115 3.23 -6.73 4.81
C LYS A 115 1.95 -7.45 4.37
N LEU A 116 0.81 -6.79 4.46
CA LEU A 116 -0.50 -7.42 4.32
C LEU A 116 -1.13 -7.25 2.92
N TYR A 117 -0.86 -6.11 2.28
CA TYR A 117 -1.62 -5.69 1.09
C TYR A 117 -0.74 -5.43 -0.14
N THR A 118 0.55 -5.79 -0.09
CA THR A 118 1.40 -5.75 -1.28
C THR A 118 0.80 -6.62 -2.38
N SER A 119 0.67 -6.02 -3.56
CA SER A 119 0.25 -6.67 -4.79
C SER A 119 1.43 -6.63 -5.79
N TYR A 120 1.22 -6.13 -7.00
CA TYR A 120 2.31 -5.77 -7.91
C TYR A 120 2.95 -4.40 -7.58
N THR A 121 2.43 -3.71 -6.56
CA THR A 121 2.95 -2.46 -6.00
C THR A 121 3.03 -2.56 -4.47
N ASP A 122 3.71 -1.61 -3.84
CA ASP A 122 3.78 -1.52 -2.37
C ASP A 122 2.38 -1.54 -1.75
N GLY A 123 2.21 -2.27 -0.66
CA GLY A 123 0.93 -2.45 -0.01
C GLY A 123 0.31 -1.13 0.46
N TRP A 124 1.12 -0.17 0.90
CA TRP A 124 0.65 1.15 1.30
C TRP A 124 0.03 1.96 0.15
N LYS A 125 0.39 1.66 -1.11
CA LYS A 125 -0.14 2.31 -2.32
C LYS A 125 -1.46 1.70 -2.79
N THR A 126 -1.84 0.53 -2.27
CA THR A 126 -3.10 -0.14 -2.64
C THR A 126 -4.30 0.50 -1.94
N ASP A 127 -5.50 0.30 -2.46
CA ASP A 127 -6.74 0.78 -1.84
C ASP A 127 -6.93 0.19 -0.43
N ARG A 128 -6.63 -1.10 -0.23
CA ARG A 128 -6.68 -1.73 1.11
C ARG A 128 -5.66 -1.12 2.06
N GLY A 129 -4.44 -0.89 1.58
CA GLY A 129 -3.41 -0.23 2.36
C GLY A 129 -3.80 1.18 2.76
N MET A 130 -4.38 1.95 1.85
CA MET A 130 -4.88 3.30 2.12
C MET A 130 -5.93 3.31 3.25
N ILE A 131 -6.94 2.45 3.17
CA ILE A 131 -7.97 2.33 4.22
C ILE A 131 -7.34 1.89 5.54
N TYR A 132 -6.46 0.89 5.52
CA TYR A 132 -5.78 0.41 6.72
C TYR A 132 -4.93 1.48 7.41
N ILE A 133 -4.19 2.28 6.66
CA ILE A 133 -3.33 3.33 7.23
C ILE A 133 -4.17 4.37 7.95
N VAL A 134 -5.23 4.86 7.32
CA VAL A 134 -6.02 5.97 7.85
C VAL A 134 -6.98 5.50 8.94
N ILE A 135 -7.72 4.44 8.71
CA ILE A 135 -8.78 3.96 9.60
C ILE A 135 -8.24 2.94 10.61
N GLY A 136 -7.38 2.04 10.17
CA GLY A 136 -6.79 0.99 11.00
C GLY A 136 -7.22 -0.41 10.57
N LYS A 137 -6.96 -1.38 11.46
CA LYS A 137 -7.35 -2.77 11.25
C LYS A 137 -8.87 -2.90 11.33
N PRO A 138 -9.54 -3.55 10.36
CA PRO A 138 -10.96 -3.86 10.48
C PRO A 138 -11.21 -4.87 11.62
N ASP A 139 -12.40 -4.81 12.22
CA ASP A 139 -12.82 -5.76 13.25
C ASP A 139 -13.09 -7.13 12.62
N MET A 140 -13.70 -7.14 11.43
CA MET A 140 -13.98 -8.36 10.68
C MET A 140 -13.67 -8.21 9.20
N VAL A 141 -13.26 -9.32 8.58
CA VAL A 141 -12.98 -9.42 7.15
C VAL A 141 -13.69 -10.65 6.60
N PHE A 142 -14.57 -10.44 5.64
CA PHE A 142 -15.20 -11.51 4.87
C PHE A 142 -14.57 -11.58 3.49
N ARG A 143 -14.23 -12.79 3.04
CA ARG A 143 -13.65 -13.01 1.73
C ARG A 143 -14.50 -13.98 0.93
N SER A 144 -14.78 -13.60 -0.30
CA SER A 144 -15.30 -14.48 -1.34
C SER A 144 -14.24 -14.65 -2.43
N PHE A 145 -14.61 -15.34 -3.51
CA PHE A 145 -13.72 -15.50 -4.67
C PHE A 145 -13.45 -14.17 -5.39
N GLU A 146 -14.45 -13.27 -5.43
CA GLU A 146 -14.40 -12.01 -6.20
C GLU A 146 -14.31 -10.75 -5.33
N GLN A 147 -14.55 -10.84 -4.03
CA GLN A 147 -14.71 -9.65 -3.19
C GLN A 147 -14.21 -9.88 -1.77
N GLU A 148 -13.66 -8.83 -1.19
CA GLU A 148 -13.33 -8.73 0.24
C GLU A 148 -14.15 -7.61 0.87
N VAL A 149 -14.78 -7.86 2.03
CA VAL A 149 -15.58 -6.89 2.78
C VAL A 149 -14.94 -6.66 4.13
N TRP A 150 -14.62 -5.41 4.44
CA TRP A 150 -14.09 -5.00 5.74
C TRP A 150 -15.18 -4.32 6.56
N ILE A 151 -15.33 -4.75 7.81
CA ILE A 151 -16.32 -4.22 8.74
C ILE A 151 -15.60 -3.64 9.95
N TYR A 152 -15.99 -2.42 10.30
CA TYR A 152 -15.58 -1.70 11.49
C TYR A 152 -16.81 -1.51 12.37
N GLY A 153 -16.81 -2.12 13.55
CA GLY A 153 -17.95 -2.24 14.44
C GLY A 153 -18.55 -3.65 14.47
N GLU A 154 -19.69 -3.79 15.11
CA GLU A 154 -20.38 -5.08 15.22
C GLU A 154 -21.04 -5.48 13.90
N TYR A 155 -21.04 -6.80 13.61
CA TYR A 155 -21.58 -7.32 12.34
C TYR A 155 -23.05 -6.97 12.11
N ASP A 156 -23.85 -7.08 13.17
CA ASP A 156 -25.30 -6.87 13.11
C ASP A 156 -25.70 -5.40 13.28
N ASP A 157 -24.74 -4.50 13.50
CA ASP A 157 -25.02 -3.07 13.58
C ASP A 157 -25.22 -2.48 12.18
N PRO A 158 -26.42 -1.96 11.86
CA PRO A 158 -26.67 -1.26 10.62
C PRO A 158 -25.79 -0.03 10.42
N GLY A 159 -25.28 0.57 11.50
CA GLY A 159 -24.37 1.71 11.49
C GLY A 159 -22.90 1.33 11.35
N ALA A 160 -22.54 0.04 11.35
CA ALA A 160 -21.16 -0.40 11.17
C ALA A 160 -20.63 0.04 9.80
N LEU A 161 -19.41 0.60 9.82
CA LEU A 161 -18.76 1.03 8.58
C LEU A 161 -18.28 -0.18 7.80
N ARG A 162 -18.63 -0.23 6.52
CA ARG A 162 -18.25 -1.32 5.61
C ARG A 162 -17.54 -0.79 4.40
N PHE A 163 -16.41 -1.42 4.05
CA PHE A 163 -15.69 -1.19 2.79
C PHE A 163 -15.73 -2.46 1.96
N TYR A 164 -16.04 -2.32 0.69
CA TYR A 164 -16.09 -3.39 -0.29
C TYR A 164 -14.92 -3.26 -1.25
N PHE A 165 -14.20 -4.36 -1.49
CA PHE A 165 -13.05 -4.39 -2.37
C PHE A 165 -13.26 -5.51 -3.40
N ASP A 166 -13.36 -5.15 -4.67
CA ASP A 166 -13.47 -6.11 -5.75
C ASP A 166 -12.08 -6.63 -6.14
N LYS A 167 -11.96 -7.95 -6.34
CA LYS A 167 -10.72 -8.58 -6.73
C LYS A 167 -10.39 -8.24 -8.18
N ILE A 168 -9.14 -7.83 -8.41
CA ILE A 168 -8.62 -7.58 -9.77
C ILE A 168 -7.79 -8.79 -10.19
N HIS A 169 -8.26 -9.49 -11.20
CA HIS A 169 -7.55 -10.64 -11.75
C HIS A 169 -6.41 -10.17 -12.66
N ASN A 170 -5.20 -10.55 -12.32
CA ASN A 170 -4.02 -10.33 -13.14
C ASN A 170 -3.02 -11.49 -12.98
N PRO A 171 -2.07 -11.66 -13.90
CA PRO A 171 -1.14 -12.80 -13.87
C PRO A 171 -0.03 -12.69 -12.82
N PHE A 172 0.10 -11.55 -12.13
CA PHE A 172 1.25 -11.28 -11.29
C PHE A 172 0.97 -11.50 -9.80
N THR A 173 -0.29 -11.42 -9.38
CA THR A 173 -0.66 -11.54 -7.97
C THR A 173 -2.14 -11.87 -7.79
N ASP A 174 -2.44 -12.64 -6.76
CA ASP A 174 -3.81 -12.87 -6.27
C ASP A 174 -4.24 -11.84 -5.21
N ASN A 175 -3.37 -10.90 -4.87
CA ASN A 175 -3.58 -9.93 -3.81
C ASN A 175 -3.89 -8.52 -4.31
N ASP A 176 -4.53 -8.42 -5.48
CA ASP A 176 -4.92 -7.14 -6.08
C ASP A 176 -6.42 -6.91 -5.91
N TYR A 177 -6.76 -5.78 -5.28
CA TYR A 177 -8.14 -5.43 -4.92
C TYR A 177 -8.36 -3.94 -5.08
N MET A 178 -9.51 -3.57 -5.62
CA MET A 178 -9.93 -2.18 -5.83
C MET A 178 -11.13 -1.84 -4.95
N LEU A 179 -11.08 -0.72 -4.26
CA LEU A 179 -12.17 -0.22 -3.43
C LEU A 179 -13.39 0.15 -4.31
N VAL A 180 -14.53 -0.41 -3.97
CA VAL A 180 -15.82 0.07 -4.50
C VAL A 180 -16.10 1.43 -3.90
N ARG A 181 -16.00 2.48 -4.71
CA ARG A 181 -16.12 3.88 -4.25
C ARG A 181 -17.56 4.22 -3.92
N ASP A 182 -17.78 4.75 -2.72
CA ASP A 182 -19.06 5.26 -2.25
C ASP A 182 -18.91 6.70 -1.78
N PRO A 183 -19.80 7.64 -2.20
CA PRO A 183 -19.77 9.02 -1.73
C PRO A 183 -19.87 9.17 -0.20
N GLU A 184 -20.52 8.24 0.50
CA GLU A 184 -20.65 8.24 1.95
C GLU A 184 -19.32 8.08 2.67
N TYR A 185 -18.35 7.40 2.04
CA TYR A 185 -17.00 7.24 2.61
C TYR A 185 -16.27 8.58 2.82
N LYS A 186 -16.66 9.63 2.08
CA LYS A 186 -15.98 10.92 2.13
C LYS A 186 -16.03 11.56 3.52
N MET A 187 -17.20 11.59 4.15
CA MET A 187 -17.35 12.17 5.49
C MET A 187 -16.56 11.37 6.53
N ILE A 188 -16.67 10.05 6.47
CA ILE A 188 -15.99 9.13 7.36
C ILE A 188 -14.48 9.27 7.22
N TRP A 189 -14.00 9.33 5.97
CA TRP A 189 -12.59 9.56 5.67
C TRP A 189 -12.04 10.80 6.38
N TYR A 190 -12.74 11.94 6.23
CA TYR A 190 -12.31 13.17 6.88
C TYR A 190 -12.30 13.09 8.41
N GLN A 191 -13.24 12.38 9.03
CA GLN A 191 -13.23 12.17 10.49
C GLN A 191 -11.98 11.41 10.94
N TYR A 192 -11.62 10.33 10.25
CA TYR A 192 -10.42 9.55 10.57
C TYR A 192 -9.13 10.33 10.27
N VAL A 193 -9.07 11.10 9.20
CA VAL A 193 -7.94 12.00 8.92
C VAL A 193 -7.80 13.04 10.05
N GLN A 194 -8.90 13.62 10.54
CA GLN A 194 -8.84 14.56 11.67
C GLN A 194 -8.30 13.93 12.97
N ASN A 195 -8.53 12.63 13.19
CA ASN A 195 -7.97 11.94 14.36
C ASN A 195 -6.43 11.87 14.33
N TRP A 196 -5.83 11.85 13.14
CA TRP A 196 -4.38 11.94 12.99
C TRP A 196 -3.82 13.35 13.22
N ARG A 197 -4.67 14.35 13.18
CA ARG A 197 -4.31 15.78 13.19
C ARG A 197 -4.67 16.51 14.50
N ARG A 198 -5.08 15.77 15.51
CA ARG A 198 -5.47 16.32 16.83
C ARG A 198 -4.47 16.05 17.93
#